data_97a99ef99f11c4f088009f96447cda53
#
_entry.id   97a99ef99f11c4f088009f96447cda53
#
_cell.length_a   1.000
_cell.length_b   1.000
_cell.length_c   1.000
_cell.angle_alpha   90.00
_cell.angle_beta   90.00
_cell.angle_gamma   90.00
#
_symmetry.space_group_name_H-M   'P 1'
#
loop_
_entity.id
_entity.type
_entity.pdbx_description
1 polymer ?
#
loop_
_entity_poly.entity_id
_entity_poly.type
_entity_poly.pdbx_seq_one_letter_code
_entity_poly.pdbx_strand_id
1 'polypeptide(L)'
;MSVDKQTTYFLNLLCSYLKANPGCLAAVREHDKVKPDKLLLGYYDDTYYYIRPEVFLPIVRARAYRRIKLSARHIMEQLFAMNYIKVHWILTGEVRYRPQKRVGKTRRRYITLYRRQLEAYRNNLYRKEADDEQS
;
A
#
# COMPACT_ATOMS: atom_id res chain seq x y z
N MET A 1 11.48 -17.44 -3.69
CA MET A 1 12.16 -16.14 -3.77
C MET A 1 11.92 -15.39 -2.47
N SER A 2 12.98 -15.05 -1.75
CA SER A 2 12.84 -14.31 -0.50
C SER A 2 12.54 -12.85 -0.77
N VAL A 3 11.56 -12.31 -0.07
CA VAL A 3 11.21 -10.90 -0.12
C VAL A 3 12.28 -10.13 0.64
N ASP A 4 12.76 -9.02 0.10
CA ASP A 4 13.77 -8.25 0.80
C ASP A 4 13.18 -7.54 2.04
N LYS A 5 14.08 -7.08 2.90
CA LYS A 5 13.70 -6.46 4.18
C LYS A 5 12.86 -5.20 4.01
N GLN A 6 13.17 -4.40 2.99
CA GLN A 6 12.43 -3.15 2.74
C GLN A 6 10.97 -3.41 2.38
N THR A 7 10.75 -4.37 1.46
CA THR A 7 9.42 -4.70 0.99
C THR A 7 8.60 -5.37 2.09
N THR A 8 9.20 -6.29 2.85
CA THR A 8 8.56 -6.92 4.01
C THR A 8 8.17 -5.86 5.04
N TYR A 9 9.06 -4.93 5.32
CA TYR A 9 8.79 -3.84 6.26
C TYR A 9 7.62 -2.99 5.80
N PHE A 10 7.59 -2.63 4.51
CA PHE A 10 6.52 -1.85 3.91
C PHE A 10 5.16 -2.55 4.06
N LEU A 11 5.10 -3.84 3.70
CA LEU A 11 3.84 -4.60 3.76
C LEU A 11 3.37 -4.80 5.20
N ASN A 12 4.28 -5.11 6.12
CA ASN A 12 3.94 -5.31 7.53
C ASN A 12 3.43 -4.01 8.15
N LEU A 13 4.09 -2.89 7.85
CA LEU A 13 3.66 -1.59 8.35
C LEU A 13 2.29 -1.18 7.79
N LEU A 14 2.07 -1.43 6.50
CA LEU A 14 0.78 -1.13 5.89
C LEU A 14 -0.35 -1.94 6.54
N CYS A 15 -0.15 -3.24 6.74
CA CYS A 15 -1.14 -4.08 7.40
C CYS A 15 -1.40 -3.63 8.84
N SER A 16 -0.35 -3.32 9.60
CA SER A 16 -0.47 -2.82 10.97
C SER A 16 -1.21 -1.48 11.02
N TYR A 17 -0.89 -0.59 10.09
CA TYR A 17 -1.51 0.73 10.03
C TYR A 17 -3.00 0.63 9.72
N LEU A 18 -3.38 -0.21 8.77
CA LEU A 18 -4.79 -0.44 8.43
C LEU A 18 -5.57 -1.03 9.60
N LYS A 19 -4.95 -1.93 10.36
CA LYS A 19 -5.57 -2.53 11.55
C LYS A 19 -5.74 -1.52 12.67
N ALA A 20 -4.73 -0.67 12.90
CA ALA A 20 -4.73 0.30 13.99
C ALA A 20 -5.60 1.52 13.70
N ASN A 21 -5.89 1.80 12.43
CA ASN A 21 -6.61 3.00 12.02
C ASN A 21 -7.83 2.62 11.15
N PRO A 22 -8.85 2.00 11.73
CA PRO A 22 -10.07 1.68 10.96
C PRO A 22 -10.70 2.97 10.46
N GLY A 23 -11.12 2.98 9.21
CA GLY A 23 -11.68 4.17 8.57
C GLY A 23 -10.66 5.08 7.91
N CYS A 24 -9.35 4.72 7.91
CA CYS A 24 -8.35 5.50 7.18
C CYS A 24 -8.47 5.36 5.66
N LEU A 25 -9.24 4.40 5.16
CA LEU A 25 -9.56 4.22 3.75
C LEU A 25 -11.04 4.51 3.52
N ALA A 26 -11.36 5.23 2.45
CA ALA A 26 -12.73 5.51 2.05
C ALA A 26 -13.08 4.76 0.77
N ALA A 27 -14.32 4.32 0.63
CA ALA A 27 -14.76 3.71 -0.62
C ALA A 27 -14.74 4.77 -1.73
N VAL A 28 -14.26 4.40 -2.92
CA VAL A 28 -14.20 5.33 -4.06
C VAL A 28 -15.58 5.93 -4.35
N ARG A 29 -16.63 5.12 -4.27
CA ARG A 29 -18.01 5.57 -4.51
C ARG A 29 -18.53 6.57 -3.46
N GLU A 30 -17.86 6.67 -2.32
CA GLU A 30 -18.24 7.56 -1.23
C GLU A 30 -17.25 8.72 -1.04
N HIS A 31 -16.48 9.03 -2.08
CA HIS A 31 -15.43 10.06 -2.03
C HIS A 31 -15.96 11.45 -1.62
N ASP A 32 -17.21 11.77 -1.96
CA ASP A 32 -17.85 13.04 -1.65
C ASP A 32 -18.24 13.16 -0.17
N LYS A 33 -18.33 12.06 0.55
CA LYS A 33 -18.67 12.03 1.99
C LYS A 33 -17.44 12.18 2.87
N VAL A 34 -16.24 12.12 2.30
CA VAL A 34 -14.98 12.14 3.05
C VAL A 34 -14.11 13.26 2.50
N LYS A 35 -13.67 14.16 3.39
CA LYS A 35 -12.68 15.18 3.01
C LYS A 35 -11.29 14.54 3.07
N PRO A 36 -10.47 14.63 2.01
CA PRO A 36 -9.09 14.15 2.06
C PRO A 36 -8.30 15.05 3.01
N ASP A 37 -8.08 14.56 4.22
CA ASP A 37 -7.28 15.23 5.23
C ASP A 37 -5.99 14.45 5.48
N LYS A 38 -5.21 14.85 6.49
CA LYS A 38 -3.94 14.22 6.84
C LYS A 38 -4.09 12.78 7.31
N LEU A 39 -5.29 12.39 7.76
CA LEU A 39 -5.56 11.06 8.31
C LEU A 39 -6.04 10.08 7.25
N LEU A 40 -6.52 10.58 6.12
CA LEU A 40 -7.00 9.71 5.04
C LEU A 40 -5.81 9.09 4.31
N LEU A 41 -5.63 7.79 4.49
CA LEU A 41 -4.55 7.04 3.84
C LEU A 41 -4.83 6.85 2.35
N GLY A 42 -6.09 6.66 1.96
CA GLY A 42 -6.45 6.46 0.56
C GLY A 42 -7.89 6.01 0.38
N TYR A 43 -8.08 5.28 -0.71
CA TYR A 43 -9.41 4.82 -1.13
C TYR A 43 -9.37 3.33 -1.45
N TYR A 44 -10.53 2.73 -1.60
CA TYR A 44 -10.64 1.32 -2.02
C TYR A 44 -11.87 1.10 -2.88
N ASP A 45 -11.78 0.08 -3.72
CA ASP A 45 -12.92 -0.49 -4.43
C ASP A 45 -12.87 -2.02 -4.28
N ASP A 46 -13.63 -2.75 -5.09
CA ASP A 46 -13.69 -4.21 -4.99
C ASP A 46 -12.36 -4.90 -5.34
N THR A 47 -11.53 -4.26 -6.14
CA THR A 47 -10.30 -4.85 -6.69
C THR A 47 -9.03 -4.32 -6.08
N TYR A 48 -9.00 -3.03 -5.72
CA TYR A 48 -7.78 -2.32 -5.36
C TYR A 48 -7.90 -1.54 -4.06
N TYR A 49 -6.74 -1.40 -3.40
CA TYR A 49 -6.47 -0.34 -2.43
C TYR A 49 -5.64 0.73 -3.11
N TYR A 50 -6.11 1.98 -3.07
CA TYR A 50 -5.41 3.13 -3.64
C TYR A 50 -4.78 3.92 -2.50
N ILE A 51 -3.49 3.70 -2.26
CA ILE A 51 -2.78 4.30 -1.13
C ILE A 51 -2.13 5.60 -1.58
N ARG A 52 -2.35 6.66 -0.83
CA ARG A 52 -1.77 7.98 -1.11
C ARG A 52 -0.30 7.97 -0.73
N PRO A 53 0.62 8.03 -1.71
CA PRO A 53 2.06 7.94 -1.40
C PRO A 53 2.54 9.12 -0.56
N GLU A 54 1.99 10.32 -0.75
CA GLU A 54 2.35 11.51 0.02
C GLU A 54 1.97 11.40 1.50
N VAL A 55 1.05 10.48 1.85
CA VAL A 55 0.67 10.23 3.24
C VAL A 55 1.46 9.05 3.81
N PHE A 56 1.54 7.95 3.08
CA PHE A 56 2.10 6.70 3.63
C PHE A 56 3.62 6.63 3.60
N LEU A 57 4.28 7.12 2.54
CA LEU A 57 5.74 7.04 2.45
C LEU A 57 6.46 7.80 3.56
N PRO A 58 6.00 8.99 3.99
CA PRO A 58 6.61 9.64 5.16
C PRO A 58 6.45 8.81 6.44
N ILE A 59 5.32 8.11 6.62
CA ILE A 59 5.09 7.23 7.77
C ILE A 59 6.09 6.07 7.75
N VAL A 60 6.28 5.45 6.57
CA VAL A 60 7.25 4.35 6.39
C VAL A 60 8.65 4.80 6.76
N ARG A 61 9.07 5.96 6.25
CA ARG A 61 10.40 6.52 6.52
C ARG A 61 10.59 6.86 7.99
N ALA A 62 9.60 7.47 8.62
CA ALA A 62 9.67 7.85 10.04
C ALA A 62 9.76 6.63 10.94
N ARG A 63 9.02 5.57 10.65
CA ARG A 63 9.02 4.33 11.44
C ARG A 63 10.30 3.52 11.23
N ALA A 64 10.85 3.52 10.01
CA ALA A 64 12.10 2.83 9.73
C ALA A 64 13.30 3.52 10.39
N TYR A 65 13.28 4.85 10.37
CA TYR A 65 14.35 5.70 10.87
C TYR A 65 15.71 5.21 10.35
N ARG A 66 16.69 4.90 11.22
CA ARG A 66 18.03 4.45 10.81
C ARG A 66 18.16 2.93 10.72
N ARG A 67 17.11 2.18 10.99
CA ARG A 67 17.17 0.72 11.07
C ARG A 67 17.22 0.04 9.70
N ILE A 68 16.52 0.61 8.71
CA ILE A 68 16.42 0.06 7.37
C ILE A 68 16.60 1.20 6.37
N LYS A 69 17.50 0.99 5.41
CA LYS A 69 17.66 1.93 4.31
C LYS A 69 16.52 1.70 3.32
N LEU A 70 15.69 2.72 3.13
CA LEU A 70 14.49 2.62 2.29
C LEU A 70 14.70 3.29 0.95
N SER A 71 14.34 2.58 -0.11
CA SER A 71 14.21 3.12 -1.46
C SER A 71 12.79 2.85 -1.93
N ALA A 72 12.00 3.89 -2.11
CA ALA A 72 10.62 3.77 -2.58
C ALA A 72 10.57 3.07 -3.95
N ARG A 73 11.48 3.43 -4.84
CA ARG A 73 11.57 2.80 -6.16
C ARG A 73 11.82 1.29 -6.05
N HIS A 74 12.78 0.89 -5.22
CA HIS A 74 13.09 -0.52 -5.03
C HIS A 74 11.88 -1.30 -4.49
N ILE A 75 11.20 -0.73 -3.50
CA ILE A 75 9.98 -1.33 -2.94
C ILE A 75 8.91 -1.50 -4.02
N MET A 76 8.70 -0.47 -4.85
CA MET A 76 7.71 -0.56 -5.94
C MET A 76 8.09 -1.61 -6.97
N GLU A 77 9.36 -1.71 -7.33
CA GLU A 77 9.86 -2.73 -8.27
C GLU A 77 9.63 -4.14 -7.72
N GLN A 78 9.90 -4.35 -6.43
CA GLN A 78 9.67 -5.63 -5.76
C GLN A 78 8.19 -5.98 -5.69
N LEU A 79 7.35 -5.03 -5.31
CA LEU A 79 5.89 -5.24 -5.23
C LEU A 79 5.33 -5.58 -6.61
N PHE A 80 5.84 -4.97 -7.66
CA PHE A 80 5.45 -5.29 -9.02
C PHE A 80 5.89 -6.72 -9.40
N ALA A 81 7.14 -7.07 -9.12
CA ALA A 81 7.67 -8.40 -9.41
C ALA A 81 6.88 -9.50 -8.68
N MET A 82 6.35 -9.20 -7.50
CA MET A 82 5.54 -10.12 -6.69
C MET A 82 4.04 -10.05 -7.00
N ASN A 83 3.66 -9.23 -7.96
CA ASN A 83 2.26 -9.05 -8.37
C ASN A 83 1.35 -8.50 -7.27
N TYR A 84 1.88 -7.59 -6.44
CA TYR A 84 1.10 -6.91 -5.42
C TYR A 84 0.50 -5.59 -5.90
N ILE A 85 1.11 -4.92 -6.91
CA ILE A 85 0.65 -3.61 -7.37
C ILE A 85 0.34 -3.62 -8.86
N LYS A 86 -0.62 -2.77 -9.23
CA LYS A 86 -0.91 -2.44 -10.61
C LYS A 86 0.05 -1.34 -11.06
N VAL A 87 0.58 -1.48 -12.27
CA VAL A 87 1.45 -0.48 -12.89
C VAL A 87 0.87 0.00 -14.20
N HIS A 88 1.39 1.12 -14.70
CA HIS A 88 1.01 1.66 -16.01
C HIS A 88 2.20 1.56 -16.96
N TRP A 89 2.00 0.86 -18.09
CA TRP A 89 3.00 0.79 -19.16
C TRP A 89 2.74 1.92 -20.14
N ILE A 90 3.78 2.70 -20.44
CA ILE A 90 3.69 3.74 -21.48
C ILE A 90 4.29 3.22 -22.79
N LEU A 91 3.96 3.90 -23.89
CA LEU A 91 4.31 3.41 -25.23
C LEU A 91 5.80 3.23 -25.47
N THR A 92 6.63 3.97 -24.71
CA THR A 92 8.11 3.87 -24.81
C THR A 92 8.66 2.64 -24.11
N GLY A 93 7.82 1.84 -23.44
CA GLY A 93 8.24 0.67 -22.66
C GLY A 93 8.56 0.96 -21.21
N GLU A 94 8.48 2.23 -20.78
CA GLU A 94 8.68 2.57 -19.38
C GLU A 94 7.49 2.13 -18.53
N VAL A 95 7.79 1.78 -17.28
CA VAL A 95 6.78 1.39 -16.29
C VAL A 95 6.59 2.53 -15.30
N ARG A 96 5.34 2.91 -15.09
CA ARG A 96 4.97 3.84 -14.03
C ARG A 96 4.37 3.05 -12.88
N TYR A 97 5.06 3.05 -11.75
CA TYR A 97 4.69 2.23 -10.59
C TYR A 97 3.51 2.79 -9.81
N ARG A 98 3.13 4.04 -10.07
CA ARG A 98 2.01 4.70 -9.41
C ARG A 98 1.04 5.22 -10.48
N PRO A 99 0.11 4.35 -10.96
CA PRO A 99 -0.82 4.76 -12.00
C PRO A 99 -1.80 5.81 -11.48
N GLN A 100 -2.32 6.61 -12.40
CA GLN A 100 -3.33 7.59 -12.09
C GLN A 100 -4.69 6.92 -11.86
N LYS A 101 -5.43 7.44 -10.90
CA LYS A 101 -6.82 7.06 -10.66
C LYS A 101 -7.65 8.29 -10.41
N ARG A 102 -8.78 8.39 -11.08
CA ARG A 102 -9.75 9.44 -10.85
C ARG A 102 -10.66 9.06 -9.69
N VAL A 103 -10.68 9.90 -8.66
CA VAL A 103 -11.62 9.79 -7.56
C VAL A 103 -12.42 11.08 -7.52
N GLY A 104 -13.71 10.99 -7.85
CA GLY A 104 -14.54 12.16 -8.05
C GLY A 104 -14.05 13.00 -9.24
N LYS A 105 -13.77 14.26 -9.00
CA LYS A 105 -13.28 15.19 -10.02
C LYS A 105 -11.74 15.29 -10.04
N THR A 106 -11.06 14.63 -9.10
CA THR A 106 -9.62 14.73 -8.92
C THR A 106 -8.92 13.49 -9.45
N ARG A 107 -7.90 13.69 -10.26
CA ARG A 107 -7.04 12.61 -10.76
C ARG A 107 -5.67 12.74 -10.10
N ARG A 108 -5.24 11.66 -9.43
CA ARG A 108 -3.96 11.62 -8.72
C ARG A 108 -3.27 10.28 -8.93
N ARG A 109 -2.01 10.19 -8.53
CA ARG A 109 -1.23 8.95 -8.60
C ARG A 109 -1.29 8.26 -7.26
N TYR A 110 -1.52 6.94 -7.28
CA TYR A 110 -1.63 6.11 -6.08
C TYR A 110 -0.73 4.88 -6.18
N ILE A 111 -0.30 4.39 -5.03
CA ILE A 111 0.20 3.02 -4.94
C ILE A 111 -1.05 2.13 -4.98
N THR A 112 -1.24 1.42 -6.08
CA THR A 112 -2.47 0.67 -6.35
C THR A 112 -2.23 -0.80 -6.08
N LEU A 113 -2.66 -1.27 -4.90
CA LEU A 113 -2.44 -2.64 -4.46
C LEU A 113 -3.64 -3.51 -4.80
N TYR A 114 -3.39 -4.74 -5.26
CA TYR A 114 -4.44 -5.73 -5.43
C TYR A 114 -4.95 -6.14 -4.06
N ARG A 115 -6.23 -5.92 -3.78
CA ARG A 115 -6.84 -6.25 -2.48
C ARG A 115 -6.63 -7.70 -2.12
N ARG A 116 -6.85 -8.59 -3.06
CA ARG A 116 -6.72 -10.03 -2.86
C ARG A 116 -5.32 -10.42 -2.36
N GLN A 117 -4.29 -9.85 -2.96
CA GLN A 117 -2.90 -10.12 -2.58
C GLN A 117 -2.57 -9.58 -1.20
N LEU A 118 -2.97 -8.35 -0.91
CA LEU A 118 -2.69 -7.75 0.38
C LEU A 118 -3.46 -8.45 1.51
N GLU A 119 -4.71 -8.81 1.26
CA GLU A 119 -5.53 -9.52 2.24
C GLU A 119 -4.97 -10.92 2.54
N ALA A 120 -4.49 -11.63 1.51
CA ALA A 120 -3.82 -12.92 1.72
C ALA A 120 -2.55 -12.77 2.53
N TYR A 121 -1.73 -11.77 2.23
CA TYR A 121 -0.52 -11.46 3.00
C TYR A 121 -0.85 -11.17 4.47
N ARG A 122 -1.85 -10.33 4.70
CA ARG A 122 -2.29 -9.95 6.05
C ARG A 122 -2.77 -11.18 6.84
N ASN A 123 -3.56 -12.04 6.21
CA ASN A 123 -4.06 -13.25 6.87
C ASN A 123 -2.92 -14.18 7.27
N ASN A 124 -1.93 -14.36 6.42
CA ASN A 124 -0.75 -15.15 6.72
C ASN A 124 0.09 -14.56 7.85
N LEU A 125 0.24 -13.24 7.85
CA LEU A 125 0.98 -12.52 8.88
C LEU A 125 0.34 -12.72 10.27
N TYR A 126 -0.97 -12.55 10.37
CA TYR A 126 -1.67 -12.67 11.64
C TYR A 126 -1.77 -14.12 12.10
N ARG A 127 -1.88 -15.08 11.20
CA ARG A 127 -1.85 -16.50 11.53
C ARG A 127 -0.49 -16.86 12.14
N LYS A 128 0.60 -16.37 11.57
CA LYS A 128 1.95 -16.61 12.06
C LYS A 128 2.16 -16.02 13.44
N GLU A 129 1.65 -14.82 13.70
CA GLU A 129 1.70 -14.18 15.02
C GLU A 129 0.92 -14.99 16.05
N ALA A 130 -0.27 -15.48 15.71
CA ALA A 130 -1.08 -16.31 16.59
C ALA A 130 -0.39 -17.63 16.93
N ASP A 131 0.25 -18.27 15.94
CA ASP A 131 1.01 -19.52 16.17
C ASP A 131 2.21 -19.26 17.08
N ASP A 132 2.91 -18.14 16.92
CA ASP A 132 4.03 -17.77 17.77
C ASP A 132 3.59 -17.49 19.22
N GLU A 133 2.40 -16.94 19.42
CA GLU A 133 1.85 -16.69 20.75
C GLU A 133 1.43 -17.98 21.47
N GLN A 134 1.09 -19.04 20.71
CA GLN A 134 0.68 -20.33 21.27
C GLN A 134 1.87 -21.25 21.60
N SER A 135 3.02 -20.91 21.09
CA SER A 135 4.24 -21.68 21.37
C SER A 135 5.02 -21.07 22.52
#